data_52e64763e1c89789b07229d538a0eb2c
#
_entry.id   52e64763e1c89789b07229d538a0eb2c
#
_cell.length_a   1.000
_cell.length_b   1.000
_cell.length_c   1.000
_cell.angle_alpha   90.00
_cell.angle_beta   90.00
_cell.angle_gamma   90.00
#
_symmetry.space_group_name_H-M   'P 1'
#
loop_
_entity.id
_entity.type
_entity.pdbx_description
1 polymer ?
#
loop_
_entity_poly.entity_id
_entity_poly.type
_entity_poly.pdbx_seq_one_letter_code
_entity_poly.pdbx_strand_id
1 'polypeptide(L)'
;AGGAGGTGGLSVNGGTGGTGGTGGGGGLFSNGGAGGAGGFGVSGSAGGNGGTGGDGGIFTGNGGTGGAGGTGTGNQLVGGEGGAGGAGGNAGILFGAGGIGGTGGTGLGAPDPGGTGGKGGVGGIGGAGALFGPGGAGGTGGFGASSADQMAGGIGGSGGSGGAAKLIGDGGAG
;
A
#
# COMPACT_ATOMS: atom_id res chain seq x y z
N ALA A 1 -21.52 -3.11 -2.97
CA ALA A 1 -20.13 -2.78 -2.65
C ALA A 1 -19.19 -3.65 -3.47
N GLY A 2 -18.04 -3.11 -3.84
CA GLY A 2 -17.02 -3.86 -4.55
C GLY A 2 -16.41 -4.94 -3.67
N GLY A 3 -16.02 -6.06 -4.25
CA GLY A 3 -15.32 -7.11 -3.53
C GLY A 3 -13.88 -6.73 -3.18
N ALA A 4 -13.35 -7.26 -2.09
CA ALA A 4 -11.95 -7.06 -1.74
C ALA A 4 -11.03 -7.78 -2.74
N GLY A 5 -9.86 -7.18 -3.01
CA GLY A 5 -8.82 -7.82 -3.81
C GLY A 5 -8.20 -8.99 -3.07
N GLY A 6 -7.77 -10.00 -3.81
CA GLY A 6 -7.06 -11.14 -3.22
C GLY A 6 -5.66 -10.76 -2.76
N THR A 7 -5.14 -11.45 -1.75
CA THR A 7 -3.77 -11.24 -1.28
C THR A 7 -2.75 -11.76 -2.28
N GLY A 8 -1.61 -11.08 -2.36
CA GLY A 8 -0.49 -11.53 -3.17
C GLY A 8 0.10 -12.83 -2.64
N GLY A 9 0.55 -13.69 -3.55
CA GLY A 9 1.13 -14.97 -3.19
C GLY A 9 2.52 -14.84 -2.59
N LEU A 10 2.88 -15.83 -1.77
CA LEU A 10 4.24 -15.99 -1.27
C LEU A 10 5.14 -16.44 -2.42
N SER A 11 6.27 -15.77 -2.57
CA SER A 11 7.24 -16.19 -3.57
C SER A 11 7.97 -17.45 -3.11
N VAL A 12 8.38 -18.28 -4.08
CA VAL A 12 9.26 -19.41 -3.85
C VAL A 12 10.59 -19.19 -4.57
N ASN A 13 11.65 -19.80 -4.11
CA ASN A 13 12.99 -19.74 -4.71
C ASN A 13 13.59 -18.31 -4.77
N GLY A 14 13.35 -17.49 -3.75
CA GLY A 14 14.01 -16.21 -3.62
C GLY A 14 13.42 -15.10 -4.49
N GLY A 15 12.19 -15.24 -4.95
CA GLY A 15 11.53 -14.19 -5.73
C GLY A 15 10.84 -13.11 -4.89
N THR A 16 10.50 -12.01 -5.54
CA THR A 16 9.67 -10.94 -4.95
C THR A 16 8.27 -11.46 -4.64
N GLY A 17 7.69 -11.04 -3.54
CA GLY A 17 6.31 -11.41 -3.19
C GLY A 17 5.32 -10.95 -4.27
N GLY A 18 4.23 -11.69 -4.42
CA GLY A 18 3.20 -11.36 -5.40
C GLY A 18 2.47 -10.06 -5.07
N THR A 19 2.04 -9.34 -6.08
CA THR A 19 1.23 -8.11 -5.91
C THR A 19 -0.18 -8.46 -5.44
N GLY A 20 -0.73 -7.69 -4.51
CA GLY A 20 -2.11 -7.86 -4.08
C GLY A 20 -3.10 -7.52 -5.20
N GLY A 21 -4.23 -8.20 -5.21
CA GLY A 21 -5.27 -7.96 -6.20
C GLY A 21 -5.96 -6.60 -6.02
N THR A 22 -6.45 -6.04 -7.11
CA THR A 22 -7.25 -4.80 -7.06
C THR A 22 -8.61 -5.03 -6.40
N GLY A 23 -9.07 -4.06 -5.63
CA GLY A 23 -10.42 -4.08 -5.10
C GLY A 23 -11.46 -3.90 -6.22
N GLY A 24 -12.59 -4.55 -6.07
CA GLY A 24 -13.68 -4.40 -7.04
C GLY A 24 -14.33 -3.02 -6.98
N GLY A 25 -14.78 -2.51 -8.12
CA GLY A 25 -15.49 -1.25 -8.18
C GLY A 25 -16.87 -1.32 -7.53
N GLY A 26 -17.35 -0.18 -7.03
CA GLY A 26 -18.73 -0.04 -6.58
C GLY A 26 -19.70 -0.05 -7.75
N GLY A 27 -20.99 -0.33 -7.48
CA GLY A 27 -22.05 -0.20 -8.48
C GLY A 27 -22.40 1.27 -8.73
N LEU A 28 -23.71 1.59 -8.84
CA LEU A 28 -24.13 2.97 -9.04
C LEU A 28 -23.97 3.83 -7.77
N PHE A 29 -24.23 3.24 -6.59
CA PHE A 29 -24.30 3.94 -5.30
C PHE A 29 -23.55 3.22 -4.20
N SER A 30 -22.49 2.50 -4.52
CA SER A 30 -21.78 1.66 -3.55
C SER A 30 -20.30 2.02 -3.45
N ASN A 31 -19.70 1.67 -2.34
CA ASN A 31 -18.27 1.88 -2.14
C ASN A 31 -17.42 0.88 -2.94
N GLY A 32 -16.25 1.28 -3.33
CA GLY A 32 -15.25 0.39 -3.89
C GLY A 32 -14.72 -0.60 -2.86
N GLY A 33 -14.22 -1.72 -3.31
CA GLY A 33 -13.61 -2.72 -2.45
C GLY A 33 -12.16 -2.40 -2.10
N ALA A 34 -11.67 -2.93 -0.99
CA ALA A 34 -10.27 -2.75 -0.60
C ALA A 34 -9.31 -3.51 -1.54
N GLY A 35 -8.15 -2.97 -1.76
CA GLY A 35 -7.07 -3.69 -2.44
C GLY A 35 -6.50 -4.80 -1.56
N GLY A 36 -6.02 -5.87 -2.16
CA GLY A 36 -5.39 -6.96 -1.43
C GLY A 36 -3.97 -6.64 -0.97
N ALA A 37 -3.52 -7.27 0.10
CA ALA A 37 -2.15 -7.09 0.59
C ALA A 37 -1.13 -7.72 -0.36
N GLY A 38 0.06 -7.15 -0.43
CA GLY A 38 1.19 -7.76 -1.13
C GLY A 38 1.70 -8.99 -0.40
N GLY A 39 2.26 -9.93 -1.13
CA GLY A 39 2.84 -11.15 -0.57
C GLY A 39 4.23 -10.93 0.00
N PHE A 40 4.70 -11.87 0.82
CA PHE A 40 6.03 -11.82 1.40
C PHE A 40 7.11 -12.11 0.36
N GLY A 41 8.22 -11.37 0.42
CA GLY A 41 9.43 -11.75 -0.29
C GLY A 41 10.17 -12.85 0.45
N VAL A 42 11.04 -13.59 -0.23
CA VAL A 42 11.89 -14.62 0.38
C VAL A 42 13.34 -14.44 -0.05
N SER A 43 14.26 -14.87 0.81
CA SER A 43 15.70 -14.95 0.53
C SER A 43 16.33 -13.66 -0.03
N GLY A 44 16.08 -12.54 0.62
CA GLY A 44 16.63 -11.23 0.24
C GLY A 44 15.79 -10.45 -0.76
N SER A 45 14.62 -10.96 -1.10
CA SER A 45 13.72 -10.30 -2.05
C SER A 45 12.75 -9.35 -1.38
N ALA A 46 12.27 -8.38 -2.15
CA ALA A 46 11.30 -7.41 -1.69
C ALA A 46 9.92 -8.05 -1.47
N GLY A 47 9.14 -7.50 -0.56
CA GLY A 47 7.72 -7.81 -0.47
C GLY A 47 6.96 -7.32 -1.68
N GLY A 48 5.85 -7.96 -2.00
CA GLY A 48 4.98 -7.54 -3.09
C GLY A 48 4.24 -6.25 -2.77
N ASN A 49 3.86 -5.51 -3.78
CA ASN A 49 3.07 -4.29 -3.60
C ASN A 49 1.63 -4.62 -3.20
N GLY A 50 1.02 -3.74 -2.42
CA GLY A 50 -0.41 -3.82 -2.16
C GLY A 50 -1.22 -3.52 -3.42
N GLY A 51 -2.37 -4.13 -3.53
CA GLY A 51 -3.30 -3.87 -4.63
C GLY A 51 -4.01 -2.54 -4.46
N THR A 52 -4.44 -1.95 -5.55
CA THR A 52 -5.21 -0.69 -5.50
C THR A 52 -6.61 -0.92 -4.97
N GLY A 53 -7.15 0.06 -4.27
CA GLY A 53 -8.55 0.07 -3.89
C GLY A 53 -9.44 0.24 -5.13
N GLY A 54 -10.62 -0.36 -5.11
CA GLY A 54 -11.60 -0.19 -6.17
C GLY A 54 -12.25 1.18 -6.11
N ASP A 55 -12.67 1.68 -7.26
CA ASP A 55 -13.38 2.95 -7.33
C ASP A 55 -14.76 2.85 -6.72
N GLY A 56 -15.26 3.97 -6.20
CA GLY A 56 -16.63 4.10 -5.73
C GLY A 56 -17.63 4.01 -6.89
N GLY A 57 -18.93 3.96 -6.54
CA GLY A 57 -20.01 3.88 -7.51
C GLY A 57 -20.02 5.06 -8.49
N ILE A 58 -20.73 4.89 -9.58
CA ILE A 58 -20.75 5.91 -10.66
C ILE A 58 -21.24 7.26 -10.16
N PHE A 59 -22.32 7.29 -9.36
CA PHE A 59 -22.87 8.55 -8.84
C PHE A 59 -22.37 8.86 -7.43
N THR A 60 -22.48 7.92 -6.53
CA THR A 60 -22.06 8.08 -5.14
C THR A 60 -21.30 6.84 -4.68
N GLY A 61 -20.40 7.05 -3.74
CA GLY A 61 -19.64 5.98 -3.14
C GLY A 61 -18.21 6.40 -2.85
N ASN A 62 -17.67 5.90 -1.79
CA ASN A 62 -16.27 6.14 -1.42
C ASN A 62 -15.36 5.20 -2.21
N GLY A 63 -14.18 5.65 -2.52
CA GLY A 63 -13.14 4.80 -3.03
C GLY A 63 -12.70 3.78 -1.98
N GLY A 64 -12.33 2.59 -2.41
CA GLY A 64 -11.80 1.57 -1.52
C GLY A 64 -10.36 1.88 -1.09
N THR A 65 -9.96 1.37 0.06
CA THR A 65 -8.58 1.55 0.56
C THR A 65 -7.59 0.76 -0.28
N GLY A 66 -6.39 1.28 -0.44
CA GLY A 66 -5.28 0.52 -1.02
C GLY A 66 -4.83 -0.60 -0.08
N GLY A 67 -4.35 -1.69 -0.63
CA GLY A 67 -3.80 -2.79 0.14
C GLY A 67 -2.42 -2.47 0.71
N ALA A 68 -2.07 -3.09 1.83
CA ALA A 68 -0.74 -2.95 2.42
C ALA A 68 0.33 -3.61 1.56
N GLY A 69 1.52 -3.04 1.54
CA GLY A 69 2.69 -3.69 0.95
C GLY A 69 3.13 -4.90 1.77
N GLY A 70 3.65 -5.91 1.13
CA GLY A 70 4.15 -7.10 1.79
C GLY A 70 5.52 -6.88 2.46
N THR A 71 5.83 -7.71 3.42
CA THR A 71 7.11 -7.68 4.12
C THR A 71 8.20 -8.30 3.25
N GLY A 72 9.36 -7.65 3.20
CA GLY A 72 10.55 -8.24 2.59
C GLY A 72 11.25 -9.17 3.57
N THR A 73 11.96 -10.17 3.05
CA THR A 73 12.81 -11.04 3.86
C THR A 73 14.25 -10.92 3.41
N GLY A 74 15.17 -10.76 4.37
CA GLY A 74 16.57 -10.63 4.08
C GLY A 74 17.26 -11.96 3.80
N ASN A 75 18.37 -11.89 3.08
CA ASN A 75 19.37 -12.95 3.08
C ASN A 75 20.43 -12.65 4.17
N GLN A 76 21.56 -13.38 4.16
CA GLN A 76 22.55 -13.27 5.24
C GLN A 76 23.17 -11.87 5.38
N LEU A 77 23.37 -11.15 4.29
CA LEU A 77 24.08 -9.86 4.28
C LEU A 77 23.19 -8.64 4.02
N VAL A 78 22.07 -8.83 3.33
CA VAL A 78 21.19 -7.73 2.92
C VAL A 78 19.77 -8.01 3.38
N GLY A 79 19.14 -7.06 4.04
CA GLY A 79 17.73 -7.14 4.42
C GLY A 79 16.82 -6.96 3.22
N GLY A 80 15.66 -7.62 3.22
CA GLY A 80 14.66 -7.47 2.17
C GLY A 80 13.86 -6.19 2.32
N GLU A 81 13.58 -5.51 1.23
CA GLU A 81 12.77 -4.29 1.25
C GLU A 81 11.29 -4.61 1.39
N GLY A 82 10.56 -3.76 2.07
CA GLY A 82 9.10 -3.83 2.11
C GLY A 82 8.49 -3.41 0.77
N GLY A 83 7.40 -4.04 0.40
CA GLY A 83 6.64 -3.64 -0.79
C GLY A 83 5.90 -2.33 -0.59
N ALA A 84 5.59 -1.62 -1.66
CA ALA A 84 4.82 -0.39 -1.60
C ALA A 84 3.36 -0.65 -1.24
N GLY A 85 2.73 0.27 -0.54
CA GLY A 85 1.28 0.26 -0.34
C GLY A 85 0.55 0.57 -1.64
N GLY A 86 -0.60 -0.02 -1.82
CA GLY A 86 -1.43 0.23 -2.99
C GLY A 86 -2.15 1.57 -2.92
N ALA A 87 -2.48 2.15 -4.06
CA ALA A 87 -3.24 3.40 -4.11
C ALA A 87 -4.67 3.21 -3.62
N GLY A 88 -5.25 4.23 -3.01
CA GLY A 88 -6.68 4.27 -2.73
C GLY A 88 -7.50 4.47 -4.02
N GLY A 89 -8.68 3.90 -4.07
CA GLY A 89 -9.59 4.08 -5.21
C GLY A 89 -10.25 5.46 -5.21
N ASN A 90 -10.72 5.89 -6.35
CA ASN A 90 -11.39 7.16 -6.48
C ASN A 90 -12.84 7.09 -6.00
N ALA A 91 -13.38 8.20 -5.52
CA ALA A 91 -14.80 8.31 -5.19
C ALA A 91 -15.66 8.37 -6.46
N GLY A 92 -16.98 8.25 -6.28
CA GLY A 92 -17.94 8.46 -7.34
C GLY A 92 -17.93 9.89 -7.88
N ILE A 93 -18.83 10.19 -8.82
CA ILE A 93 -18.82 11.49 -9.49
C ILE A 93 -19.33 12.60 -8.58
N LEU A 94 -20.46 12.39 -7.90
CA LEU A 94 -21.16 13.46 -7.15
C LEU A 94 -20.76 13.54 -5.68
N PHE A 95 -20.87 12.43 -4.95
CA PHE A 95 -20.62 12.39 -3.51
C PHE A 95 -19.73 11.21 -3.15
N GLY A 96 -18.79 11.44 -2.28
CA GLY A 96 -17.95 10.39 -1.72
C GLY A 96 -16.53 10.85 -1.45
N ALA A 97 -15.85 10.16 -0.57
CA ALA A 97 -14.45 10.40 -0.25
C ALA A 97 -13.54 9.48 -1.08
N GLY A 98 -12.39 9.96 -1.46
CA GLY A 98 -11.34 9.11 -2.03
C GLY A 98 -10.86 8.07 -1.03
N GLY A 99 -10.47 6.92 -1.52
CA GLY A 99 -9.95 5.85 -0.66
C GLY A 99 -8.56 6.21 -0.09
N ILE A 100 -8.26 5.69 1.08
CA ILE A 100 -6.96 5.89 1.73
C ILE A 100 -5.91 5.02 1.03
N GLY A 101 -4.72 5.54 0.82
CA GLY A 101 -3.59 4.75 0.32
C GLY A 101 -3.17 3.67 1.32
N GLY A 102 -2.75 2.53 0.83
CA GLY A 102 -2.29 1.43 1.68
C GLY A 102 -0.93 1.73 2.32
N THR A 103 -0.66 1.10 3.45
CA THR A 103 0.62 1.26 4.15
C THR A 103 1.75 0.55 3.39
N GLY A 104 2.95 1.09 3.46
CA GLY A 104 4.14 0.41 2.97
C GLY A 104 4.48 -0.81 3.84
N GLY A 105 5.02 -1.84 3.22
CA GLY A 105 5.44 -3.05 3.91
C GLY A 105 6.73 -2.84 4.72
N THR A 106 6.94 -3.70 5.69
CA THR A 106 8.12 -3.63 6.57
C THR A 106 9.32 -4.28 5.89
N GLY A 107 10.49 -3.65 6.00
CA GLY A 107 11.76 -4.27 5.65
C GLY A 107 12.27 -5.15 6.80
N LEU A 108 12.91 -6.25 6.49
CA LEU A 108 13.53 -7.11 7.48
C LEU A 108 15.04 -7.01 7.46
N GLY A 109 15.66 -7.25 8.62
CA GLY A 109 17.09 -7.17 8.79
C GLY A 109 17.84 -8.39 8.24
N ALA A 110 19.12 -8.19 7.92
CA ALA A 110 20.02 -9.29 7.64
C ALA A 110 20.42 -9.98 8.94
N PRO A 111 20.46 -11.34 8.99
CA PRO A 111 20.86 -12.04 10.22
C PRO A 111 22.34 -11.91 10.57
N ASP A 112 23.23 -11.71 9.59
CA ASP A 112 24.66 -11.66 9.84
C ASP A 112 25.12 -10.27 10.34
N PRO A 113 26.09 -10.21 11.29
CA PRO A 113 26.69 -8.96 11.69
C PRO A 113 27.33 -8.22 10.50
N GLY A 114 27.19 -6.90 10.47
CA GLY A 114 27.68 -6.08 9.37
C GLY A 114 26.80 -6.07 8.13
N GLY A 115 25.71 -6.82 8.12
CA GLY A 115 24.72 -6.76 7.04
C GLY A 115 23.91 -5.47 7.08
N THR A 116 23.17 -5.18 6.00
CA THR A 116 22.33 -3.98 5.88
C THR A 116 20.86 -4.36 6.06
N GLY A 117 20.14 -3.61 6.90
CA GLY A 117 18.71 -3.79 7.05
C GLY A 117 17.94 -3.37 5.79
N GLY A 118 16.86 -4.06 5.49
CA GLY A 118 15.99 -3.72 4.37
C GLY A 118 15.21 -2.43 4.60
N LYS A 119 14.96 -1.69 3.55
CA LYS A 119 14.15 -0.45 3.61
C LYS A 119 12.68 -0.78 3.77
N GLY A 120 11.95 0.11 4.42
CA GLY A 120 10.49 0.06 4.43
C GLY A 120 9.92 0.47 3.07
N GLY A 121 8.79 -0.11 2.71
CA GLY A 121 8.10 0.25 1.48
C GLY A 121 7.42 1.62 1.58
N VAL A 122 7.24 2.29 0.45
CA VAL A 122 6.52 3.57 0.43
C VAL A 122 5.02 3.38 0.65
N GLY A 123 4.38 4.38 1.25
CA GLY A 123 2.92 4.40 1.37
C GLY A 123 2.24 4.65 0.03
N GLY A 124 1.06 4.10 -0.13
CA GLY A 124 0.27 4.32 -1.34
C GLY A 124 -0.36 5.71 -1.38
N ILE A 125 -0.63 6.22 -2.57
CA ILE A 125 -1.30 7.50 -2.74
C ILE A 125 -2.79 7.39 -2.38
N GLY A 126 -3.38 8.48 -1.89
CA GLY A 126 -4.82 8.58 -1.64
C GLY A 126 -5.59 8.76 -2.95
N GLY A 127 -6.80 8.22 -3.00
CA GLY A 127 -7.69 8.37 -4.15
C GLY A 127 -8.34 9.75 -4.22
N ALA A 128 -8.79 10.14 -5.42
CA ALA A 128 -9.49 11.41 -5.61
C ALA A 128 -10.89 11.38 -5.01
N GLY A 129 -11.33 12.51 -4.42
CA GLY A 129 -12.69 12.69 -3.96
C GLY A 129 -13.67 12.96 -5.11
N ALA A 130 -14.97 12.88 -4.82
CA ALA A 130 -16.04 13.27 -5.73
C ALA A 130 -16.14 14.80 -5.84
N LEU A 131 -17.12 15.32 -6.59
CA LEU A 131 -17.36 16.77 -6.65
C LEU A 131 -17.60 17.37 -5.27
N PHE A 132 -18.33 16.67 -4.41
CA PHE A 132 -18.65 17.07 -3.03
C PHE A 132 -18.09 16.09 -2.01
N GLY A 133 -16.79 15.89 -2.03
CA GLY A 133 -16.16 15.02 -1.06
C GLY A 133 -14.65 15.19 -0.99
N PRO A 134 -14.03 14.80 0.12
CA PRO A 134 -12.59 14.96 0.29
C PRO A 134 -11.81 13.94 -0.54
N GLY A 135 -10.57 14.29 -0.85
CA GLY A 135 -9.60 13.31 -1.32
C GLY A 135 -9.21 12.36 -0.21
N GLY A 136 -8.79 11.16 -0.57
CA GLY A 136 -8.31 10.17 0.40
C GLY A 136 -6.92 10.52 0.93
N ALA A 137 -6.64 10.17 2.17
CA ALA A 137 -5.31 10.33 2.74
C ALA A 137 -4.29 9.41 2.06
N GLY A 138 -3.05 9.82 1.99
CA GLY A 138 -1.95 8.95 1.60
C GLY A 138 -1.68 7.89 2.67
N GLY A 139 -1.19 6.74 2.27
CA GLY A 139 -0.80 5.70 3.21
C GLY A 139 0.53 6.02 3.90
N THR A 140 0.74 5.46 5.07
CA THR A 140 2.01 5.62 5.80
C THR A 140 3.10 4.77 5.14
N GLY A 141 4.34 5.25 5.22
CA GLY A 141 5.50 4.46 4.85
C GLY A 141 5.71 3.31 5.82
N GLY A 142 6.27 2.22 5.32
CA GLY A 142 6.61 1.07 6.15
C GLY A 142 7.88 1.30 6.97
N PHE A 143 8.04 0.51 8.01
CA PHE A 143 9.24 0.55 8.83
C PHE A 143 10.41 -0.11 8.11
N GLY A 144 11.58 0.50 8.22
CA GLY A 144 12.83 -0.18 7.88
C GLY A 144 13.20 -1.20 8.95
N ALA A 145 14.11 -2.10 8.61
CA ALA A 145 14.57 -3.09 9.57
C ALA A 145 15.26 -2.43 10.77
N SER A 146 15.05 -2.96 11.95
CA SER A 146 15.77 -2.52 13.15
C SER A 146 17.25 -2.85 13.03
N SER A 147 18.11 -1.96 13.54
CA SER A 147 19.53 -2.27 13.65
C SER A 147 19.74 -3.28 14.77
N ALA A 148 20.54 -4.31 14.51
CA ALA A 148 21.07 -5.18 15.53
C ALA A 148 22.55 -4.85 15.73
N ASP A 149 23.22 -5.56 16.66
CA ASP A 149 24.64 -5.36 16.88
C ASP A 149 25.42 -5.49 15.56
N GLN A 150 26.20 -4.47 15.23
CA GLN A 150 27.04 -4.42 14.03
C GLN A 150 26.28 -4.44 12.69
N MET A 151 24.98 -4.26 12.68
CA MET A 151 24.17 -4.16 11.47
C MET A 151 23.59 -2.75 11.30
N ALA A 152 23.64 -2.21 10.09
CA ALA A 152 22.96 -0.97 9.78
C ALA A 152 21.45 -1.19 9.72
N GLY A 153 20.68 -0.35 10.40
CA GLY A 153 19.22 -0.35 10.28
C GLY A 153 18.75 0.08 8.90
N GLY A 154 17.60 -0.41 8.49
CA GLY A 154 16.96 0.00 7.25
C GLY A 154 16.30 1.36 7.37
N ILE A 155 16.21 2.07 6.25
CA ILE A 155 15.52 3.36 6.17
C ILE A 155 14.02 3.11 6.12
N GLY A 156 13.23 3.88 6.87
CA GLY A 156 11.78 3.84 6.75
C GLY A 156 11.29 4.32 5.38
N GLY A 157 10.19 3.81 4.92
CA GLY A 157 9.57 4.25 3.67
C GLY A 157 8.93 5.62 3.82
N SER A 158 8.86 6.37 2.74
CA SER A 158 8.12 7.64 2.72
C SER A 158 6.61 7.39 2.73
N GLY A 159 5.86 8.32 3.31
CA GLY A 159 4.41 8.31 3.21
C GLY A 159 3.94 8.61 1.78
N GLY A 160 2.75 8.17 1.46
CA GLY A 160 2.13 8.48 0.18
C GLY A 160 1.48 9.86 0.18
N SER A 161 1.33 10.46 -0.97
CA SER A 161 0.61 11.73 -1.10
C SER A 161 -0.89 11.54 -0.97
N GLY A 162 -1.57 12.56 -0.43
CA GLY A 162 -3.02 12.59 -0.38
C GLY A 162 -3.65 12.83 -1.75
N GLY A 163 -4.87 12.39 -1.90
CA GLY A 163 -5.64 12.59 -3.13
C GLY A 163 -6.28 13.97 -3.18
N ALA A 164 -6.64 14.41 -4.37
CA ALA A 164 -7.26 15.71 -4.59
C ALA A 164 -8.78 15.65 -4.37
N ALA A 165 -9.36 16.74 -3.86
CA ALA A 165 -10.78 17.02 -3.99
C ALA A 165 -11.05 17.64 -5.35
N LYS A 166 -12.26 17.45 -5.90
CA LYS A 166 -12.55 17.96 -7.25
C LYS A 166 -13.15 19.35 -7.27
N LEU A 167 -14.20 19.61 -6.53
CA LEU A 167 -14.87 20.91 -6.50
C LEU A 167 -15.03 21.46 -5.09
N ILE A 168 -15.74 20.75 -4.22
CA ILE A 168 -15.95 21.13 -2.82
C ILE A 168 -15.49 19.97 -1.95
N GLY A 169 -14.52 20.23 -1.09
CA GLY A 169 -13.94 19.24 -0.18
C GLY A 169 -12.48 19.54 0.07
N ASP A 170 -11.93 18.91 1.09
CA ASP A 170 -10.52 19.02 1.42
C ASP A 170 -9.71 17.98 0.63
N GLY A 171 -8.50 18.33 0.25
CA GLY A 171 -7.53 17.36 -0.22
C GLY A 171 -7.16 16.40 0.89
N GLY A 172 -6.77 15.17 0.53
CA GLY A 172 -6.30 14.22 1.53
C GLY A 172 -4.95 14.61 2.10
N ALA A 173 -4.70 14.22 3.36
CA ALA A 173 -3.38 14.39 3.97
C ALA A 173 -2.35 13.48 3.30
N GLY A 174 -1.11 13.93 3.20
CA GLY A 174 0.02 13.15 2.73
C GLY A 174 0.78 12.46 3.84
#